data_27e9f3745ba1d6e3275327b570d27bbe
#
_entry.id   27e9f3745ba1d6e3275327b570d27bbe
#
_cell.length_a   1.000
_cell.length_b   1.000
_cell.length_c   1.000
_cell.angle_alpha   90.00
_cell.angle_beta   90.00
_cell.angle_gamma   90.00
#
_symmetry.space_group_name_H-M   'P 1'
#
loop_
_entity.id
_entity.type
_entity.pdbx_description
1 polymer ?
#
loop_
_entity_poly.entity_id
_entity_poly.type
_entity_poly.pdbx_seq_one_letter_code
_entity_poly.pdbx_strand_id
1 'polypeptide(L)'
;MLIQALAKTGHDEAAIDMATQIGVDEVIPWQANRSIAKWKAGRTDRKWRQGLDAETEQSRRVWSPELAQCVSSKQVVAICRRACVHGDLVIVLHQDATMSWSSVEDEVSRLADRCLADGRPRSINVVVGPEGGISEEEVSDFVGAGAQSVVLGSNILRASTAGPVALSLLSRALGRFA
;
A
#
# COMPACT_ATOMS: atom_id res chain seq x y z
N MET A 1 0.34 5.64 -2.25
CA MET A 1 0.03 5.37 -0.82
C MET A 1 0.22 3.90 -0.50
N LEU A 2 0.56 3.56 0.73
CA LEU A 2 0.66 2.19 1.23
C LEU A 2 -0.36 1.97 2.34
N ILE A 3 -1.31 1.06 2.14
CA ILE A 3 -2.26 0.58 3.16
C ILE A 3 -1.67 -0.70 3.74
N GLN A 4 -1.01 -0.55 4.90
CA GLN A 4 -0.25 -1.63 5.53
C GLN A 4 -1.03 -2.24 6.69
N ALA A 5 -1.32 -3.53 6.61
CA ALA A 5 -1.92 -4.25 7.73
C ALA A 5 -0.95 -4.34 8.91
N LEU A 6 -1.50 -4.26 10.12
CA LEU A 6 -0.74 -4.48 11.35
C LEU A 6 -0.23 -5.91 11.39
N ALA A 7 1.07 -6.06 11.58
CA ALA A 7 1.78 -7.32 11.60
C ALA A 7 2.52 -7.53 12.93
N LYS A 8 2.92 -8.77 13.23
CA LYS A 8 3.68 -9.09 14.44
C LYS A 8 5.16 -8.76 14.28
N THR A 9 5.85 -8.72 15.39
CA THR A 9 7.32 -8.68 15.48
C THR A 9 8.00 -7.59 14.65
N GLY A 10 7.31 -6.45 14.43
CA GLY A 10 7.87 -5.33 13.70
C GLY A 10 7.91 -5.49 12.17
N HIS A 11 7.19 -6.48 11.61
CA HIS A 11 7.13 -6.64 10.15
C HIS A 11 6.42 -5.47 9.46
N ASP A 12 5.39 -4.90 10.10
CA ASP A 12 4.73 -3.69 9.64
C ASP A 12 5.65 -2.47 9.71
N GLU A 13 6.39 -2.32 10.80
CA GLU A 13 7.39 -1.25 10.98
C GLU A 13 8.48 -1.36 9.91
N ALA A 14 9.07 -2.55 9.73
CA ALA A 14 10.07 -2.75 8.68
C ALA A 14 9.52 -2.47 7.27
N ALA A 15 8.22 -2.73 7.01
CA ALA A 15 7.58 -2.39 5.75
C ALA A 15 7.53 -0.88 5.52
N ILE A 16 7.10 -0.10 6.53
CA ILE A 16 7.00 1.35 6.40
C ILE A 16 8.36 2.04 6.36
N ASP A 17 9.36 1.52 7.07
CA ASP A 17 10.74 2.00 7.01
C ASP A 17 11.29 1.90 5.57
N MET A 18 11.23 0.71 4.97
CA MET A 18 11.65 0.51 3.59
C MET A 18 10.79 1.31 2.59
N ALA A 19 9.46 1.36 2.80
CA ALA A 19 8.57 2.14 1.95
C ALA A 19 8.91 3.63 1.96
N THR A 20 9.33 4.16 3.11
CA THR A 20 9.79 5.55 3.25
C THR A 20 11.05 5.80 2.42
N GLN A 21 12.04 4.92 2.50
CA GLN A 21 13.27 5.03 1.70
C GLN A 21 12.99 4.98 0.18
N ILE A 22 12.01 4.17 -0.25
CA ILE A 22 11.61 4.02 -1.67
C ILE A 22 10.84 5.24 -2.18
N GLY A 23 10.20 6.03 -1.28
CA GLY A 23 9.51 7.25 -1.66
C GLY A 23 7.99 7.16 -1.58
N VAL A 24 7.42 6.40 -0.64
CA VAL A 24 5.99 6.44 -0.34
C VAL A 24 5.58 7.85 0.11
N ASP A 25 4.41 8.31 -0.31
CA ASP A 25 3.92 9.67 0.04
C ASP A 25 2.98 9.62 1.27
N GLU A 26 2.25 8.53 1.45
CA GLU A 26 1.30 8.34 2.56
C GLU A 26 1.24 6.88 2.98
N VAL A 27 1.15 6.66 4.30
CA VAL A 27 0.99 5.34 4.93
C VAL A 27 -0.30 5.32 5.73
N ILE A 28 -1.14 4.32 5.47
CA ILE A 28 -2.41 4.10 6.16
C ILE A 28 -2.31 2.79 6.94
N PRO A 29 -2.26 2.83 8.28
CA PRO A 29 -2.31 1.62 9.09
C PRO A 29 -3.67 0.94 8.96
N TRP A 30 -3.68 -0.38 8.78
CA TRP A 30 -4.90 -1.14 8.61
C TRP A 30 -5.02 -2.27 9.65
N GLN A 31 -6.13 -2.28 10.39
CA GLN A 31 -6.51 -3.37 11.29
C GLN A 31 -7.31 -4.41 10.49
N ALA A 32 -6.58 -5.30 9.79
CA ALA A 32 -7.18 -6.40 9.02
C ALA A 32 -7.84 -7.45 9.93
N ASN A 33 -8.79 -8.22 9.40
CA ASN A 33 -9.50 -9.27 10.15
C ASN A 33 -8.52 -10.30 10.76
N ARG A 34 -7.48 -10.66 10.03
CA ARG A 34 -6.45 -11.63 10.47
C ARG A 34 -5.24 -10.98 11.15
N SER A 35 -5.24 -9.66 11.38
CA SER A 35 -4.18 -8.99 12.15
C SER A 35 -4.25 -9.39 13.62
N ILE A 36 -3.20 -10.02 14.12
CA ILE A 36 -3.07 -10.36 15.55
C ILE A 36 -2.63 -9.14 16.35
N ALA A 37 -1.72 -8.34 15.79
CA ALA A 37 -1.34 -7.05 16.35
C ALA A 37 -2.55 -6.11 16.39
N LYS A 38 -2.60 -5.26 17.41
CA LYS A 38 -3.68 -4.29 17.60
C LYS A 38 -3.15 -2.88 17.62
N TRP A 39 -3.82 -2.01 16.89
CA TRP A 39 -3.53 -0.58 16.97
C TRP A 39 -3.83 -0.03 18.34
N LYS A 40 -2.89 0.71 18.90
CA LYS A 40 -3.03 1.40 20.20
C LYS A 40 -2.75 2.87 19.95
N ALA A 41 -3.81 3.66 19.88
CA ALA A 41 -3.72 5.11 19.72
C ALA A 41 -2.84 5.74 20.81
N GLY A 42 -2.05 6.73 20.43
CA GLY A 42 -1.07 7.36 21.33
C GLY A 42 0.23 6.57 21.55
N ARG A 43 0.29 5.30 21.14
CA ARG A 43 1.47 4.45 21.27
C ARG A 43 1.98 3.95 19.92
N THR A 44 1.13 3.25 19.16
CA THR A 44 1.54 2.66 17.87
C THR A 44 1.75 3.76 16.82
N ASP A 45 0.86 4.74 16.78
CA ASP A 45 0.98 5.91 15.90
C ASP A 45 2.25 6.72 16.19
N ARG A 46 2.61 6.91 17.47
CA ARG A 46 3.87 7.57 17.83
C ARG A 46 5.08 6.79 17.32
N LYS A 47 5.08 5.45 17.50
CA LYS A 47 6.16 4.58 17.04
C LYS A 47 6.33 4.62 15.53
N TRP A 48 5.22 4.51 14.80
CA TRP A 48 5.24 4.58 13.34
C TRP A 48 5.71 5.95 12.84
N ARG A 49 5.24 7.03 13.45
CA ARG A 49 5.69 8.39 13.10
C ARG A 49 7.19 8.57 13.30
N GLN A 50 7.71 8.11 14.45
CA GLN A 50 9.15 8.16 14.73
C GLN A 50 9.97 7.38 13.68
N GLY A 51 9.50 6.19 13.23
CA GLY A 51 10.13 5.43 12.15
C GLY A 51 10.12 6.19 10.83
N LEU A 52 8.95 6.72 10.42
CA LEU A 52 8.83 7.52 9.19
C LEU A 52 9.75 8.73 9.19
N ASP A 53 9.86 9.46 10.31
CA ASP A 53 10.72 10.63 10.44
C ASP A 53 12.21 10.24 10.38
N ALA A 54 12.62 9.20 11.12
CA ALA A 54 13.99 8.68 11.11
C ALA A 54 14.43 8.22 9.71
N GLU A 55 13.57 7.49 9.00
CA GLU A 55 13.87 7.02 7.66
C GLU A 55 13.83 8.13 6.61
N THR A 56 13.05 9.18 6.84
CA THR A 56 13.05 10.39 6.03
C THR A 56 14.40 11.10 6.11
N GLU A 57 14.94 11.27 7.32
CA GLU A 57 16.26 11.85 7.55
C GLU A 57 17.37 10.99 6.94
N GLN A 58 17.34 9.68 7.20
CA GLN A 58 18.33 8.72 6.68
C GLN A 58 18.36 8.69 5.15
N SER A 59 17.21 8.69 4.49
CA SER A 59 17.08 8.66 3.03
C SER A 59 17.20 10.04 2.37
N ARG A 60 17.44 11.10 3.14
CA ARG A 60 17.59 12.51 2.68
C ARG A 60 16.35 13.02 1.93
N ARG A 61 15.18 12.56 2.29
CA ARG A 61 13.93 13.06 1.73
C ARG A 61 13.63 14.47 2.26
N VAL A 62 12.99 15.28 1.45
CA VAL A 62 12.63 16.67 1.79
C VAL A 62 11.46 16.71 2.79
N TRP A 63 10.57 15.72 2.74
CA TRP A 63 9.40 15.61 3.63
C TRP A 63 9.13 14.17 4.04
N SER A 64 8.62 14.00 5.26
CA SER A 64 8.15 12.73 5.80
C SER A 64 6.84 12.29 5.14
N PRO A 65 6.61 10.99 4.94
CA PRO A 65 5.30 10.49 4.49
C PRO A 65 4.20 10.88 5.48
N GLU A 66 3.01 11.13 4.96
CA GLU A 66 1.85 11.34 5.83
C GLU A 66 1.47 10.01 6.50
N LEU A 67 1.28 10.05 7.82
CA LEU A 67 0.71 8.93 8.57
C LEU A 67 -0.76 9.20 8.83
N ALA A 68 -1.63 8.46 8.11
CA ALA A 68 -3.06 8.53 8.29
C ALA A 68 -3.54 7.83 9.58
N GLN A 69 -4.81 8.01 9.90
CA GLN A 69 -5.45 7.27 10.99
C GLN A 69 -5.56 5.78 10.63
N CYS A 70 -5.48 4.92 11.65
CA CYS A 70 -5.69 3.49 11.47
C CYS A 70 -7.13 3.21 11.03
N VAL A 71 -7.27 2.39 9.99
CA VAL A 71 -8.55 2.05 9.37
C VAL A 71 -8.93 0.59 9.61
N SER A 72 -10.22 0.31 9.60
CA SER A 72 -10.81 -1.04 9.54
C SER A 72 -10.99 -1.49 8.09
N SER A 73 -11.26 -2.78 7.86
CA SER A 73 -11.54 -3.34 6.52
C SER A 73 -12.72 -2.65 5.83
N LYS A 74 -13.77 -2.27 6.58
CA LYS A 74 -14.89 -1.48 6.04
C LYS A 74 -14.47 -0.10 5.54
N GLN A 75 -13.50 0.52 6.21
CA GLN A 75 -12.97 1.81 5.77
C GLN A 75 -12.03 1.64 4.56
N VAL A 76 -11.30 0.53 4.45
CA VAL A 76 -10.54 0.20 3.22
C VAL A 76 -11.49 0.05 2.03
N VAL A 77 -12.64 -0.63 2.18
CA VAL A 77 -13.69 -0.68 1.14
C VAL A 77 -14.12 0.73 0.70
N ALA A 78 -14.33 1.63 1.67
CA ALA A 78 -14.70 3.02 1.35
C ALA A 78 -13.57 3.77 0.60
N ILE A 79 -12.31 3.50 0.94
CA ILE A 79 -11.15 4.02 0.20
C ILE A 79 -11.16 3.49 -1.23
N CYS A 80 -11.35 2.18 -1.44
CA CYS A 80 -11.42 1.58 -2.78
C CYS A 80 -12.51 2.22 -3.64
N ARG A 81 -13.72 2.41 -3.09
CA ARG A 81 -14.84 3.05 -3.81
C ARG A 81 -14.51 4.49 -4.20
N ARG A 82 -13.94 5.28 -3.30
CA ARG A 82 -13.53 6.65 -3.60
C ARG A 82 -12.46 6.69 -4.69
N ALA A 83 -11.44 5.85 -4.55
CA ALA A 83 -10.37 5.72 -5.52
C ALA A 83 -10.92 5.38 -6.92
N CYS A 84 -11.83 4.42 -7.02
CA CYS A 84 -12.48 4.05 -8.27
C CYS A 84 -13.22 5.24 -8.91
N VAL A 85 -14.00 6.00 -8.14
CA VAL A 85 -14.72 7.19 -8.61
C VAL A 85 -13.76 8.29 -9.09
N HIS A 86 -12.63 8.46 -8.41
CA HIS A 86 -11.61 9.46 -8.77
C HIS A 86 -10.74 9.00 -9.96
N GLY A 87 -10.80 7.73 -10.34
CA GLY A 87 -9.94 7.14 -11.37
C GLY A 87 -8.53 6.83 -10.86
N ASP A 88 -8.37 6.71 -9.56
CA ASP A 88 -7.17 6.22 -8.90
C ASP A 88 -7.05 4.69 -9.03
N LEU A 89 -5.85 4.15 -8.83
CA LEU A 89 -5.61 2.71 -8.84
C LEU A 89 -5.48 2.16 -7.42
N VAL A 90 -6.17 1.05 -7.13
CA VAL A 90 -6.01 0.30 -5.88
C VAL A 90 -5.59 -1.13 -6.20
N ILE A 91 -4.44 -1.55 -5.68
CA ILE A 91 -3.82 -2.85 -5.89
C ILE A 91 -3.80 -3.59 -4.55
N VAL A 92 -4.49 -4.72 -4.50
CA VAL A 92 -4.47 -5.62 -3.34
C VAL A 92 -3.49 -6.75 -3.63
N LEU A 93 -2.40 -6.82 -2.87
CA LEU A 93 -1.43 -7.90 -3.02
C LEU A 93 -1.97 -9.18 -2.38
N HIS A 94 -2.24 -10.20 -3.20
CA HIS A 94 -2.80 -11.46 -2.75
C HIS A 94 -2.15 -12.64 -3.47
N GLN A 95 -1.79 -13.67 -2.71
CA GLN A 95 -1.07 -14.84 -3.24
C GLN A 95 -1.87 -15.66 -4.25
N ASP A 96 -3.19 -15.72 -4.07
CA ASP A 96 -4.10 -16.51 -4.91
C ASP A 96 -4.77 -15.66 -6.02
N ALA A 97 -4.25 -14.46 -6.27
CA ALA A 97 -4.73 -13.61 -7.35
C ALA A 97 -4.37 -14.19 -8.71
N THR A 98 -5.28 -14.05 -9.67
CA THR A 98 -5.08 -14.49 -11.06
C THR A 98 -4.42 -13.43 -11.94
N MET A 99 -4.52 -12.15 -11.54
CA MET A 99 -3.90 -11.06 -12.27
C MET A 99 -2.42 -10.96 -11.89
N SER A 100 -1.55 -10.91 -12.91
CA SER A 100 -0.11 -10.77 -12.73
C SER A 100 0.30 -9.29 -12.57
N TRP A 101 1.51 -9.06 -12.05
CA TRP A 101 2.07 -7.72 -11.92
C TRP A 101 2.26 -7.01 -13.28
N SER A 102 2.52 -7.73 -14.37
CA SER A 102 2.66 -7.12 -15.71
C SER A 102 1.40 -6.38 -16.14
N SER A 103 0.22 -6.87 -15.76
CA SER A 103 -1.06 -6.17 -16.03
C SER A 103 -1.18 -4.85 -15.28
N VAL A 104 -0.54 -4.75 -14.09
CA VAL A 104 -0.48 -3.51 -13.31
C VAL A 104 0.40 -2.47 -13.99
N GLU A 105 1.54 -2.87 -14.57
CA GLU A 105 2.44 -1.95 -15.27
C GLU A 105 1.74 -1.27 -16.45
N ASP A 106 0.94 -2.01 -17.21
CA ASP A 106 0.12 -1.46 -18.28
C ASP A 106 -0.93 -0.45 -17.75
N GLU A 107 -1.55 -0.76 -16.61
CA GLU A 107 -2.54 0.13 -16.01
C GLU A 107 -1.89 1.41 -15.45
N VAL A 108 -0.71 1.30 -14.85
CA VAL A 108 0.08 2.45 -14.37
C VAL A 108 0.46 3.37 -15.54
N SER A 109 0.87 2.81 -16.67
CA SER A 109 1.18 3.59 -17.86
C SER A 109 -0.05 4.35 -18.36
N ARG A 110 -1.21 3.67 -18.47
CA ARG A 110 -2.47 4.31 -18.83
C ARG A 110 -2.92 5.38 -17.82
N LEU A 111 -2.66 5.17 -16.53
CA LEU A 111 -2.96 6.14 -15.48
C LEU A 111 -2.10 7.41 -15.67
N ALA A 112 -0.80 7.24 -15.92
CA ALA A 112 0.12 8.34 -16.17
C ALA A 112 -0.31 9.16 -17.41
N ASP A 113 -0.68 8.51 -18.50
CA ASP A 113 -1.18 9.17 -19.72
C ASP A 113 -2.46 9.98 -19.44
N ARG A 114 -3.38 9.42 -18.66
CA ARG A 114 -4.60 10.15 -18.25
C ARG A 114 -4.28 11.38 -17.40
N CYS A 115 -3.31 11.28 -16.46
CA CYS A 115 -2.87 12.43 -15.67
C CYS A 115 -2.30 13.55 -16.54
N LEU A 116 -1.52 13.18 -17.55
CA LEU A 116 -0.97 14.16 -18.51
C LEU A 116 -2.05 14.79 -19.39
N ALA A 117 -3.04 14.01 -19.81
CA ALA A 117 -4.10 14.47 -20.72
C ALA A 117 -5.10 15.44 -20.06
N ASP A 118 -5.49 15.20 -18.79
CA ASP A 118 -6.52 15.97 -18.10
C ASP A 118 -5.97 16.87 -16.97
N GLY A 119 -4.67 16.78 -16.69
CA GLY A 119 -4.00 17.57 -15.64
C GLY A 119 -4.44 17.22 -14.21
N ARG A 120 -5.16 16.10 -14.01
CA ARG A 120 -5.66 15.70 -12.69
C ARG A 120 -4.68 14.73 -12.02
N PRO A 121 -4.18 15.06 -10.82
CA PRO A 121 -3.36 14.11 -10.07
C PRO A 121 -4.19 12.89 -9.69
N ARG A 122 -3.58 11.72 -9.80
CA ARG A 122 -4.16 10.43 -9.38
C ARG A 122 -3.21 9.70 -8.47
N SER A 123 -3.75 8.86 -7.62
CA SER A 123 -2.98 8.07 -6.68
C SER A 123 -2.97 6.59 -7.06
N ILE A 124 -1.91 5.92 -6.64
CA ILE A 124 -1.80 4.47 -6.66
C ILE A 124 -1.71 4.00 -5.21
N ASN A 125 -2.64 3.13 -4.84
CA ASN A 125 -2.81 2.61 -3.49
C ASN A 125 -2.43 1.13 -3.48
N VAL A 126 -1.47 0.74 -2.66
CA VAL A 126 -1.07 -0.66 -2.48
C VAL A 126 -1.57 -1.16 -1.14
N VAL A 127 -2.34 -2.24 -1.13
CA VAL A 127 -2.88 -2.88 0.08
C VAL A 127 -2.09 -4.15 0.37
N VAL A 128 -1.53 -4.23 1.57
CA VAL A 128 -0.70 -5.36 2.03
C VAL A 128 -1.32 -5.96 3.29
N GLY A 129 -1.57 -7.27 3.26
CA GLY A 129 -2.13 -8.02 4.38
C GLY A 129 -1.12 -8.34 5.49
N PRO A 130 -1.62 -8.83 6.64
CA PRO A 130 -0.79 -9.35 7.72
C PRO A 130 -0.21 -10.74 7.37
N GLU A 131 0.57 -11.33 8.28
CA GLU A 131 1.15 -12.68 8.09
C GLU A 131 0.09 -13.78 7.87
N GLY A 132 -1.09 -13.60 8.43
CA GLY A 132 -2.24 -14.50 8.22
C GLY A 132 -2.94 -14.31 6.87
N GLY A 133 -2.41 -13.43 6.02
CA GLY A 133 -3.03 -13.04 4.74
C GLY A 133 -4.29 -12.18 4.89
N ILE A 134 -4.83 -11.76 3.78
CA ILE A 134 -6.12 -11.08 3.69
C ILE A 134 -7.19 -12.17 3.63
N SER A 135 -8.33 -12.01 4.32
CA SER A 135 -9.42 -12.97 4.24
C SER A 135 -10.10 -12.91 2.86
N GLU A 136 -10.68 -14.03 2.43
CA GLU A 136 -11.43 -14.09 1.16
C GLU A 136 -12.56 -13.07 1.10
N GLU A 137 -13.23 -12.85 2.23
CA GLU A 137 -14.28 -11.84 2.37
C GLU A 137 -13.72 -10.42 2.14
N GLU A 138 -12.59 -10.08 2.78
CA GLU A 138 -11.94 -8.77 2.60
C GLU A 138 -11.50 -8.57 1.14
N VAL A 139 -10.89 -9.58 0.52
CA VAL A 139 -10.47 -9.52 -0.89
C VAL A 139 -11.68 -9.30 -1.80
N SER A 140 -12.76 -10.08 -1.59
CA SER A 140 -14.01 -9.95 -2.36
C SER A 140 -14.62 -8.56 -2.22
N ASP A 141 -14.66 -8.02 -1.00
CA ASP A 141 -15.20 -6.70 -0.73
C ASP A 141 -14.36 -5.57 -1.37
N PHE A 142 -13.03 -5.69 -1.34
CA PHE A 142 -12.12 -4.72 -1.96
C PHE A 142 -12.24 -4.74 -3.48
N VAL A 143 -12.28 -5.93 -4.08
CA VAL A 143 -12.46 -6.09 -5.53
C VAL A 143 -13.84 -5.60 -5.96
N GLY A 144 -14.90 -5.94 -5.22
CA GLY A 144 -16.25 -5.44 -5.44
C GLY A 144 -16.38 -3.91 -5.30
N ALA A 145 -15.42 -3.27 -4.61
CA ALA A 145 -15.32 -1.83 -4.47
C ALA A 145 -14.40 -1.17 -5.53
N GLY A 146 -13.86 -1.94 -6.49
CA GLY A 146 -13.04 -1.45 -7.60
C GLY A 146 -11.53 -1.63 -7.45
N ALA A 147 -11.05 -2.35 -6.43
CA ALA A 147 -9.65 -2.70 -6.33
C ALA A 147 -9.30 -3.89 -7.24
N GLN A 148 -8.03 -3.97 -7.62
CA GLN A 148 -7.47 -5.09 -8.39
C GLN A 148 -6.67 -6.00 -7.46
N SER A 149 -7.02 -7.29 -7.42
CA SER A 149 -6.25 -8.31 -6.71
C SER A 149 -5.14 -8.84 -7.60
N VAL A 150 -3.89 -8.75 -7.13
CA VAL A 150 -2.69 -8.96 -7.96
C VAL A 150 -1.67 -9.83 -7.23
N VAL A 151 -1.06 -10.76 -7.95
CA VAL A 151 0.09 -11.54 -7.48
C VAL A 151 1.39 -10.90 -7.97
N LEU A 152 2.34 -10.67 -7.05
CA LEU A 152 3.64 -10.07 -7.37
C LEU A 152 4.60 -11.01 -8.11
N GLY A 153 4.44 -12.32 -7.91
CA GLY A 153 5.31 -13.34 -8.50
C GLY A 153 5.04 -14.72 -7.92
N SER A 154 5.90 -15.68 -8.25
CA SER A 154 5.75 -17.10 -7.83
C SER A 154 6.02 -17.35 -6.35
N ASN A 155 6.69 -16.44 -5.67
CA ASN A 155 7.04 -16.58 -4.25
C ASN A 155 6.13 -15.73 -3.37
N ILE A 156 5.72 -16.29 -2.23
CA ILE A 156 4.98 -15.53 -1.22
C ILE A 156 5.96 -14.63 -0.47
N LEU A 157 5.76 -13.32 -0.60
CA LEU A 157 6.53 -12.32 0.13
C LEU A 157 5.96 -12.12 1.54
N ARG A 158 6.82 -11.77 2.49
CA ARG A 158 6.40 -11.40 3.84
C ARG A 158 5.67 -10.05 3.83
N ALA A 159 4.84 -9.83 4.86
CA ALA A 159 4.16 -8.54 5.07
C ALA A 159 5.14 -7.35 5.10
N SER A 160 6.39 -7.58 5.55
CA SER A 160 7.44 -6.56 5.55
C SER A 160 8.03 -6.23 4.16
N THR A 161 7.94 -7.16 3.20
CA THR A 161 8.62 -7.04 1.90
C THR A 161 7.68 -6.77 0.74
N ALA A 162 6.44 -7.24 0.81
CA ALA A 162 5.48 -7.16 -0.30
C ALA A 162 5.20 -5.70 -0.72
N GLY A 163 4.93 -4.81 0.24
CA GLY A 163 4.71 -3.39 0.00
C GLY A 163 5.93 -2.69 -0.63
N PRO A 164 7.12 -2.78 -0.02
CA PRO A 164 8.34 -2.22 -0.57
C PRO A 164 8.67 -2.70 -1.99
N VAL A 165 8.51 -4.00 -2.28
CA VAL A 165 8.72 -4.53 -3.64
C VAL A 165 7.73 -3.92 -4.63
N ALA A 166 6.43 -3.88 -4.29
CA ALA A 166 5.42 -3.26 -5.15
C ALA A 166 5.72 -1.78 -5.39
N LEU A 167 6.09 -1.03 -4.35
CA LEU A 167 6.45 0.39 -4.47
C LEU A 167 7.69 0.59 -5.34
N SER A 168 8.69 -0.29 -5.26
CA SER A 168 9.89 -0.23 -6.11
C SER A 168 9.54 -0.43 -7.59
N LEU A 169 8.70 -1.42 -7.88
CA LEU A 169 8.23 -1.70 -9.25
C LEU A 169 7.38 -0.53 -9.80
N LEU A 170 6.48 0.02 -8.97
CA LEU A 170 5.70 1.22 -9.32
C LEU A 170 6.59 2.44 -9.56
N SER A 171 7.59 2.66 -8.71
CA SER A 171 8.54 3.77 -8.87
C SER A 171 9.33 3.66 -10.16
N ARG A 172 9.73 2.43 -10.55
CA ARG A 172 10.35 2.18 -11.84
C ARG A 172 9.40 2.47 -13.00
N ALA A 173 8.17 1.96 -12.96
CA ALA A 173 7.15 2.17 -14.01
C ALA A 173 6.80 3.66 -14.19
N LEU A 174 6.85 4.44 -13.10
CA LEU A 174 6.61 5.89 -13.10
C LEU A 174 7.86 6.72 -13.42
N GLY A 175 9.01 6.09 -13.74
CA GLY A 175 10.26 6.80 -14.03
C GLY A 175 10.89 7.51 -12.83
N ARG A 176 10.53 7.15 -11.59
CA ARG A 176 11.12 7.71 -10.37
C ARG A 176 12.50 7.14 -10.05
N PHE A 177 12.80 5.94 -10.56
CA PHE A 177 14.13 5.32 -10.55
C PHE A 177 14.73 5.44 -11.96
N ALA A 178 15.63 6.38 -12.12
CA ALA A 178 16.36 6.61 -13.36
C ALA A 178 17.50 5.58 -13.52
#